data_b4e609fbc2549f874b8645d690e64ac3
#
_entry.id   b4e609fbc2549f874b8645d690e64ac3
#
_cell.length_a   1.000
_cell.length_b   1.000
_cell.length_c   1.000
_cell.angle_alpha   90.00
_cell.angle_beta   90.00
_cell.angle_gamma   90.00
#
_symmetry.space_group_name_H-M   'P 1'
#
loop_
_entity.id
_entity.type
_entity.pdbx_description
1 polymer ?
#
loop_
_entity_poly.entity_id
_entity_poly.type
_entity_poly.pdbx_seq_one_letter_code
_entity_poly.pdbx_strand_id
1 'polypeptide(L)'
;MEFIDEIKDKAKKFQKVIVLPETEDIRVIEAAAKVLQQGFAKIILLGDESKIRKKATGFDISKSEIINPADSALLPKYVDLLVEIRAHKGMTKEKATELLINNPLYFGAALVRDKKADGMVAGSLSPTADVLRAALQIVGTQSGVKVVSTFMLMVLKDSPLG
;
A
#
# COMPACT_ATOMS: atom_id res chain seq x y z
N MET A 1 -23.29 -2.09 -15.24
CA MET A 1 -22.03 -2.83 -15.47
C MET A 1 -20.89 -1.85 -15.71
N GLU A 2 -21.20 -0.68 -15.99
CA GLU A 2 -20.38 0.08 -16.90
C GLU A 2 -19.31 0.89 -16.18
N PHE A 3 -19.65 1.54 -15.06
CA PHE A 3 -18.71 2.47 -14.40
C PHE A 3 -17.46 1.80 -13.79
N ILE A 4 -17.63 0.68 -13.06
CA ILE A 4 -16.51 -0.03 -12.47
C ILE A 4 -15.63 -0.67 -13.54
N ASP A 5 -16.23 -1.20 -14.61
CA ASP A 5 -15.49 -1.80 -15.71
C ASP A 5 -14.72 -0.75 -16.50
N GLU A 6 -15.30 0.44 -16.71
CA GLU A 6 -14.60 1.58 -17.30
C GLU A 6 -13.37 2.01 -16.47
N ILE A 7 -13.50 2.06 -15.13
CA ILE A 7 -12.35 2.35 -14.23
C ILE A 7 -11.27 1.30 -14.37
N LYS A 8 -11.64 0.00 -14.38
CA LYS A 8 -10.67 -1.10 -14.56
C LYS A 8 -9.98 -1.02 -15.91
N ASP A 9 -10.72 -0.77 -16.99
CA ASP A 9 -10.14 -0.66 -18.32
C ASP A 9 -9.22 0.56 -18.46
N LYS A 10 -9.55 1.66 -17.79
CA LYS A 10 -8.68 2.81 -17.67
C LYS A 10 -7.40 2.46 -16.89
N ALA A 11 -7.53 1.75 -15.77
CA ALA A 11 -6.41 1.33 -14.94
C ALA A 11 -5.44 0.40 -15.69
N LYS A 12 -5.96 -0.53 -16.52
CA LYS A 12 -5.14 -1.42 -17.37
C LYS A 12 -4.19 -0.65 -18.28
N LYS A 13 -4.58 0.53 -18.76
CA LYS A 13 -3.74 1.37 -19.64
C LYS A 13 -2.54 1.97 -18.93
N PHE A 14 -2.66 2.25 -17.63
CA PHE A 14 -1.62 2.93 -16.85
C PHE A 14 -0.68 1.99 -16.10
N GLN A 15 -1.09 0.75 -15.85
CA GLN A 15 -0.28 -0.27 -15.14
C GLN A 15 0.40 0.26 -13.87
N LYS A 16 -0.39 0.91 -13.00
CA LYS A 16 0.09 1.47 -11.75
C LYS A 16 0.56 0.40 -10.77
N VAL A 17 1.57 0.72 -9.97
CA VAL A 17 2.12 -0.14 -8.94
C VAL A 17 1.45 0.17 -7.61
N ILE A 18 0.76 -0.80 -7.02
CA ILE A 18 0.04 -0.66 -5.75
C ILE A 18 0.67 -1.55 -4.68
N VAL A 19 0.95 -0.95 -3.53
CA VAL A 19 1.44 -1.67 -2.34
C VAL A 19 0.25 -2.14 -1.50
N LEU A 20 0.28 -3.41 -1.12
CA LEU A 20 -0.65 -4.03 -0.17
C LEU A 20 0.15 -4.49 1.05
N PRO A 21 0.18 -3.72 2.14
CA PRO A 21 1.06 -3.98 3.27
C PRO A 21 0.55 -5.03 4.24
N GLU A 22 -0.76 -5.32 4.26
CA GLU A 22 -1.41 -6.14 5.28
C GLU A 22 -1.59 -7.60 4.83
N THR A 23 -0.49 -8.24 4.44
CA THR A 23 -0.45 -9.61 3.92
C THR A 23 -0.79 -10.70 4.95
N GLU A 24 -0.93 -10.32 6.23
CA GLU A 24 -1.46 -11.21 7.26
C GLU A 24 -2.96 -11.50 7.06
N ASP A 25 -3.69 -10.64 6.39
CA ASP A 25 -5.09 -10.85 6.01
C ASP A 25 -5.18 -11.61 4.68
N ILE A 26 -5.80 -12.79 4.71
CA ILE A 26 -5.99 -13.62 3.52
C ILE A 26 -6.79 -12.91 2.42
N ARG A 27 -7.70 -12.00 2.78
CA ARG A 27 -8.49 -11.20 1.84
C ARG A 27 -7.62 -10.30 0.99
N VAL A 28 -6.49 -9.83 1.52
CA VAL A 28 -5.51 -9.01 0.79
C VAL A 28 -4.78 -9.87 -0.26
N ILE A 29 -4.42 -11.10 0.08
CA ILE A 29 -3.80 -12.05 -0.85
C ILE A 29 -4.78 -12.42 -1.98
N GLU A 30 -6.04 -12.71 -1.64
CA GLU A 30 -7.09 -12.98 -2.61
C GLU A 30 -7.32 -11.78 -3.54
N ALA A 31 -7.37 -10.57 -2.98
CA ALA A 31 -7.51 -9.34 -3.77
C ALA A 31 -6.33 -9.14 -4.71
N ALA A 32 -5.09 -9.36 -4.23
CA ALA A 32 -3.88 -9.29 -5.06
C ALA A 32 -3.96 -10.25 -6.26
N ALA A 33 -4.33 -11.51 -6.04
CA ALA A 33 -4.49 -12.50 -7.11
C ALA A 33 -5.53 -12.07 -8.15
N LYS A 34 -6.69 -11.56 -7.70
CA LYS A 34 -7.75 -11.05 -8.60
C LYS A 34 -7.29 -9.86 -9.43
N VAL A 35 -6.55 -8.91 -8.82
CA VAL A 35 -5.99 -7.74 -9.52
C VAL A 35 -5.00 -8.17 -10.58
N LEU A 36 -4.09 -9.09 -10.24
CA LEU A 36 -3.08 -9.62 -11.16
C LEU A 36 -3.72 -10.40 -12.32
N GLN A 37 -4.74 -11.22 -12.04
CA GLN A 37 -5.49 -11.95 -13.05
C GLN A 37 -6.22 -11.01 -14.02
N GLN A 38 -6.85 -9.95 -13.50
CA GLN A 38 -7.55 -8.96 -14.31
C GLN A 38 -6.62 -7.95 -14.98
N GLY A 39 -5.36 -7.85 -14.54
CA GLY A 39 -4.30 -7.09 -15.20
C GLY A 39 -4.47 -5.57 -15.12
N PHE A 40 -5.13 -5.02 -14.10
CA PHE A 40 -5.32 -3.57 -14.01
C PHE A 40 -4.33 -2.85 -13.08
N ALA A 41 -3.49 -3.58 -12.34
CA ALA A 41 -2.38 -3.01 -11.58
C ALA A 41 -1.26 -4.03 -11.40
N LYS A 42 -0.04 -3.54 -11.12
CA LYS A 42 1.07 -4.33 -10.58
C LYS A 42 0.99 -4.28 -9.06
N ILE A 43 1.34 -5.38 -8.39
CA ILE A 43 1.19 -5.51 -6.95
C ILE A 43 2.53 -5.72 -6.28
N ILE A 44 2.77 -4.96 -5.21
CA ILE A 44 3.82 -5.23 -4.22
C ILE A 44 3.14 -5.71 -2.94
N LEU A 45 3.55 -6.87 -2.44
CA LEU A 45 3.14 -7.44 -1.15
C LEU A 45 4.27 -7.25 -0.14
N LEU A 46 3.95 -6.81 1.08
CA LEU A 46 4.95 -6.63 2.14
C LEU A 46 4.91 -7.76 3.15
N GLY A 47 6.09 -8.32 3.47
CA GLY A 47 6.27 -9.33 4.50
C GLY A 47 7.19 -10.47 4.10
N ASP A 48 7.26 -11.47 4.94
CA ASP A 48 8.06 -12.68 4.71
C ASP A 48 7.51 -13.48 3.53
N GLU A 49 8.34 -13.69 2.51
CA GLU A 49 7.93 -14.34 1.26
C GLU A 49 7.41 -15.77 1.49
N SER A 50 8.06 -16.54 2.38
CA SER A 50 7.67 -17.92 2.63
C SER A 50 6.28 -18.00 3.29
N LYS A 51 6.01 -17.08 4.22
CA LYS A 51 4.69 -16.99 4.88
C LYS A 51 3.61 -16.54 3.90
N ILE A 52 3.90 -15.53 3.07
CA ILE A 52 2.95 -15.03 2.06
C ILE A 52 2.63 -16.14 1.05
N ARG A 53 3.63 -16.84 0.50
CA ARG A 53 3.41 -17.92 -0.46
C ARG A 53 2.64 -19.10 0.16
N LYS A 54 2.89 -19.42 1.42
CA LYS A 54 2.12 -20.45 2.14
C LYS A 54 0.65 -20.05 2.30
N LYS A 55 0.37 -18.80 2.65
CA LYS A 55 -1.01 -18.27 2.73
C LYS A 55 -1.68 -18.21 1.37
N ALA A 56 -0.94 -17.94 0.32
CA ALA A 56 -1.45 -17.84 -1.05
C ALA A 56 -1.82 -19.19 -1.69
N THR A 57 -1.83 -20.30 -0.94
CA THR A 57 -2.24 -21.59 -1.48
C THR A 57 -3.65 -21.48 -2.07
N GLY A 58 -3.77 -21.73 -3.38
CA GLY A 58 -5.01 -21.56 -4.15
C GLY A 58 -5.20 -20.19 -4.81
N PHE A 59 -4.26 -19.24 -4.59
CA PHE A 59 -4.28 -17.91 -5.21
C PHE A 59 -3.00 -17.69 -6.04
N ASP A 60 -3.14 -17.30 -7.29
CA ASP A 60 -1.97 -17.00 -8.14
C ASP A 60 -1.47 -15.57 -7.91
N ILE A 61 -0.40 -15.47 -7.13
CA ILE A 61 0.33 -14.24 -6.88
C ILE A 61 1.72 -14.23 -7.53
N SER A 62 1.98 -15.12 -8.50
CA SER A 62 3.30 -15.30 -9.13
C SER A 62 3.85 -14.02 -9.78
N LYS A 63 2.97 -13.13 -10.23
CA LYS A 63 3.32 -11.85 -10.84
C LYS A 63 3.45 -10.69 -9.83
N SER A 64 3.24 -10.93 -8.54
CA SER A 64 3.50 -9.90 -7.52
C SER A 64 4.97 -9.83 -7.17
N GLU A 65 5.44 -8.63 -6.87
CA GLU A 65 6.70 -8.44 -6.15
C GLU A 65 6.44 -8.63 -4.66
N ILE A 66 7.30 -9.37 -3.97
CA ILE A 66 7.24 -9.53 -2.52
C ILE A 66 8.47 -8.89 -1.92
N ILE A 67 8.28 -7.97 -0.98
CA ILE A 67 9.36 -7.26 -0.27
C ILE A 67 9.22 -7.53 1.22
N ASN A 68 10.24 -8.16 1.80
CA ASN A 68 10.35 -8.25 3.26
C ASN A 68 11.07 -6.99 3.78
N PRO A 69 10.42 -6.13 4.57
CA PRO A 69 11.05 -4.93 5.12
C PRO A 69 12.35 -5.21 5.87
N ALA A 70 12.45 -6.33 6.59
CA ALA A 70 13.61 -6.66 7.41
C ALA A 70 14.87 -6.98 6.58
N ASP A 71 14.69 -7.57 5.39
CA ASP A 71 15.81 -8.03 4.54
C ASP A 71 15.95 -7.15 3.27
N SER A 72 15.17 -6.08 3.17
CA SER A 72 15.15 -5.23 1.99
C SER A 72 16.42 -4.36 1.89
N ALA A 73 17.06 -4.37 0.73
CA ALA A 73 18.13 -3.43 0.39
C ALA A 73 17.68 -1.95 0.45
N LEU A 74 16.38 -1.68 0.47
CA LEU A 74 15.81 -0.33 0.61
C LEU A 74 15.73 0.13 2.06
N LEU A 75 15.84 -0.77 3.04
CA LEU A 75 15.68 -0.42 4.44
C LEU A 75 16.61 0.71 4.90
N PRO A 76 17.93 0.69 4.62
CA PRO A 76 18.82 1.78 5.05
C PRO A 76 18.40 3.15 4.47
N LYS A 77 18.03 3.19 3.20
CA LYS A 77 17.53 4.40 2.54
C LYS A 77 16.27 4.95 3.22
N TYR A 78 15.33 4.07 3.58
CA TYR A 78 14.08 4.49 4.20
C TYR A 78 14.25 4.85 5.67
N VAL A 79 15.23 4.26 6.36
CA VAL A 79 15.65 4.71 7.70
C VAL A 79 16.17 6.14 7.64
N ASP A 80 17.08 6.45 6.74
CA ASP A 80 17.63 7.79 6.57
C ASP A 80 16.52 8.80 6.19
N LEU A 81 15.63 8.43 5.26
CA LEU A 81 14.45 9.23 4.91
C LEU A 81 13.57 9.53 6.12
N LEU A 82 13.26 8.52 6.94
CA LEU A 82 12.38 8.70 8.08
C LEU A 82 13.03 9.56 9.18
N VAL A 83 14.33 9.41 9.38
CA VAL A 83 15.11 10.27 10.28
C VAL A 83 15.09 11.71 9.78
N GLU A 84 15.36 11.96 8.50
CA GLU A 84 15.36 13.30 7.91
C GLU A 84 14.02 14.02 8.13
N ILE A 85 12.92 13.40 7.76
CA ILE A 85 11.60 14.04 7.85
C ILE A 85 11.06 14.14 9.27
N ARG A 86 11.58 13.33 10.23
CA ARG A 86 11.06 13.25 11.60
C ARG A 86 12.10 13.60 12.69
N ALA A 87 13.29 14.08 12.32
CA ALA A 87 14.34 14.49 13.28
C ALA A 87 13.80 15.47 14.34
N HIS A 88 12.99 16.43 13.92
CA HIS A 88 12.36 17.42 14.80
C HIS A 88 11.37 16.83 15.82
N LYS A 89 11.01 15.55 15.69
CA LYS A 89 10.17 14.77 16.63
C LYS A 89 10.96 13.71 17.39
N GLY A 90 12.30 13.78 17.36
CA GLY A 90 13.18 12.83 18.08
C GLY A 90 13.26 11.43 17.43
N MET A 91 13.09 11.35 16.11
CA MET A 91 13.32 10.09 15.38
C MET A 91 14.82 9.82 15.32
N THR A 92 15.23 8.64 15.77
CA THR A 92 16.60 8.13 15.64
C THR A 92 16.64 7.00 14.61
N LYS A 93 17.85 6.60 14.17
CA LYS A 93 18.00 5.49 13.20
C LYS A 93 17.46 4.17 13.76
N GLU A 94 17.66 3.91 15.03
CA GLU A 94 17.21 2.69 15.72
C GLU A 94 15.67 2.66 15.72
N LYS A 95 15.02 3.76 16.13
CA LYS A 95 13.55 3.87 16.13
C LYS A 95 12.97 3.79 14.72
N ALA A 96 13.62 4.40 13.74
CA ALA A 96 13.19 4.35 12.36
C ALA A 96 13.29 2.92 11.79
N THR A 97 14.39 2.22 12.09
CA THR A 97 14.60 0.82 11.69
C THR A 97 13.53 -0.08 12.29
N GLU A 98 13.32 0.02 13.60
CA GLU A 98 12.30 -0.76 14.30
C GLU A 98 10.89 -0.51 13.73
N LEU A 99 10.55 0.76 13.49
CA LEU A 99 9.26 1.14 12.95
C LEU A 99 9.03 0.61 11.53
N LEU A 100 10.03 0.71 10.66
CA LEU A 100 9.94 0.24 9.27
C LEU A 100 9.86 -1.28 9.17
N ILE A 101 10.53 -2.01 10.06
CA ILE A 101 10.51 -3.48 10.07
C ILE A 101 9.18 -4.00 10.65
N ASN A 102 8.73 -3.42 11.76
CA ASN A 102 7.59 -3.95 12.52
C ASN A 102 6.23 -3.38 12.08
N ASN A 103 6.23 -2.31 11.29
CA ASN A 103 4.98 -1.70 10.81
C ASN A 103 4.98 -1.57 9.29
N PRO A 104 4.35 -2.50 8.57
CA PRO A 104 4.35 -2.51 7.11
C PRO A 104 3.68 -1.29 6.48
N LEU A 105 2.81 -0.56 7.21
CA LEU A 105 2.22 0.70 6.71
C LEU A 105 3.31 1.76 6.46
N TYR A 106 4.30 1.85 7.35
CA TYR A 106 5.38 2.83 7.20
C TYR A 106 6.32 2.47 6.05
N PHE A 107 6.66 1.20 5.90
CA PHE A 107 7.48 0.76 4.76
C PHE A 107 6.73 0.95 3.43
N GLY A 108 5.44 0.63 3.39
CA GLY A 108 4.58 0.85 2.22
C GLY A 108 4.47 2.33 1.86
N ALA A 109 4.28 3.21 2.85
CA ALA A 109 4.27 4.66 2.63
C ALA A 109 5.62 5.19 2.12
N ALA A 110 6.75 4.60 2.57
CA ALA A 110 8.08 4.94 2.07
C ALA A 110 8.26 4.55 0.60
N LEU A 111 7.77 3.38 0.18
CA LEU A 111 7.74 2.97 -1.23
C LEU A 111 6.97 3.97 -2.11
N VAL A 112 5.83 4.47 -1.62
CA VAL A 112 5.03 5.48 -2.34
C VAL A 112 5.77 6.81 -2.42
N ARG A 113 6.37 7.28 -1.32
CA ARG A 113 7.16 8.51 -1.32
C ARG A 113 8.37 8.43 -2.24
N ASP A 114 9.03 7.27 -2.29
CA ASP A 114 10.17 6.99 -3.17
C ASP A 114 9.78 6.76 -4.64
N LYS A 115 8.50 6.81 -4.97
CA LYS A 115 7.94 6.53 -6.30
C LYS A 115 8.23 5.12 -6.84
N LYS A 116 8.55 4.19 -5.96
CA LYS A 116 8.61 2.76 -6.29
C LYS A 116 7.23 2.13 -6.37
N ALA A 117 6.26 2.75 -5.69
CA ALA A 117 4.85 2.47 -5.86
C ALA A 117 4.09 3.76 -6.15
N ASP A 118 3.00 3.66 -6.91
CA ASP A 118 2.11 4.77 -7.23
C ASP A 118 1.09 5.03 -6.12
N GLY A 119 0.79 4.01 -5.32
CA GLY A 119 -0.16 4.10 -4.22
C GLY A 119 -0.08 2.92 -3.26
N MET A 120 -0.73 3.06 -2.11
CA MET A 120 -0.89 2.02 -1.11
C MET A 120 -2.37 1.84 -0.78
N VAL A 121 -2.84 0.60 -0.68
CA VAL A 121 -4.18 0.27 -0.18
C VAL A 121 -4.03 -0.53 1.10
N ALA A 122 -4.58 -0.01 2.18
CA ALA A 122 -4.49 -0.57 3.52
C ALA A 122 -5.78 -0.33 4.33
N GLY A 123 -5.86 -0.93 5.51
CA GLY A 123 -6.99 -0.78 6.42
C GLY A 123 -7.87 -2.03 6.54
N SER A 124 -7.37 -3.19 6.10
CA SER A 124 -8.05 -4.47 6.33
C SER A 124 -7.88 -4.98 7.77
N LEU A 125 -6.71 -4.70 8.37
CA LEU A 125 -6.35 -5.03 9.74
C LEU A 125 -6.10 -3.78 10.59
N SER A 126 -5.54 -2.74 9.98
CA SER A 126 -5.15 -1.52 10.70
C SER A 126 -6.31 -0.55 10.84
N PRO A 127 -6.46 0.11 12.00
CA PRO A 127 -7.39 1.23 12.15
C PRO A 127 -7.08 2.37 11.18
N THR A 128 -8.12 3.08 10.75
CA THR A 128 -7.99 4.23 9.84
C THR A 128 -6.97 5.27 10.33
N ALA A 129 -6.90 5.51 11.64
CA ALA A 129 -5.96 6.45 12.24
C ALA A 129 -4.49 6.05 12.01
N ASP A 130 -4.17 4.75 12.00
CA ASP A 130 -2.81 4.26 11.81
C ASP A 130 -2.39 4.35 10.35
N VAL A 131 -3.29 4.01 9.43
CA VAL A 131 -3.07 4.19 7.99
C VAL A 131 -2.83 5.67 7.65
N LEU A 132 -3.69 6.56 8.16
CA LEU A 132 -3.55 8.00 7.94
C LEU A 132 -2.28 8.54 8.57
N ARG A 133 -1.90 8.05 9.76
CA ARG A 133 -0.67 8.47 10.44
C ARG A 133 0.57 8.13 9.61
N ALA A 134 0.68 6.91 9.09
CA ALA A 134 1.78 6.51 8.23
C ALA A 134 1.83 7.35 6.94
N ALA A 135 0.68 7.53 6.28
CA ALA A 135 0.57 8.33 5.07
C ALA A 135 0.98 9.79 5.30
N LEU A 136 0.41 10.45 6.32
CA LEU A 136 0.71 11.86 6.63
C LEU A 136 2.16 12.08 7.08
N GLN A 137 2.73 11.13 7.80
CA GLN A 137 4.09 11.26 8.32
C GLN A 137 5.15 11.06 7.24
N ILE A 138 4.91 10.20 6.25
CA ILE A 138 5.89 9.83 5.24
C ILE A 138 5.58 10.47 3.89
N VAL A 139 4.37 10.28 3.37
CA VAL A 139 3.98 10.85 2.07
C VAL A 139 3.70 12.36 2.20
N GLY A 140 2.97 12.74 3.23
CA GLY A 140 2.54 14.11 3.46
C GLY A 140 1.34 14.51 2.61
N THR A 141 0.97 15.78 2.69
CA THR A 141 -0.06 16.40 1.85
C THR A 141 0.56 17.13 0.66
N GLN A 142 -0.21 17.32 -0.38
CA GLN A 142 0.19 18.16 -1.50
C GLN A 142 0.44 19.60 -1.01
N SER A 143 1.40 20.29 -1.64
CA SER A 143 1.69 21.69 -1.31
C SER A 143 0.43 22.55 -1.37
N GLY A 144 0.20 23.34 -0.32
CA GLY A 144 -0.98 24.19 -0.16
C GLY A 144 -2.23 23.49 0.41
N VAL A 145 -2.23 22.16 0.53
CA VAL A 145 -3.35 21.40 1.10
C VAL A 145 -3.13 21.20 2.59
N LYS A 146 -4.02 21.76 3.41
CA LYS A 146 -3.95 21.68 4.89
C LYS A 146 -4.77 20.55 5.50
N VAL A 147 -5.75 20.03 4.77
CA VAL A 147 -6.72 19.06 5.27
C VAL A 147 -6.78 17.86 4.34
N VAL A 148 -6.75 16.67 4.92
CA VAL A 148 -7.02 15.42 4.19
C VAL A 148 -8.54 15.25 4.10
N SER A 149 -9.03 15.04 2.89
CA SER A 149 -10.43 14.73 2.63
C SER A 149 -10.54 13.48 1.77
N THR A 150 -11.67 12.82 1.87
CA THR A 150 -12.00 11.66 1.04
C THR A 150 -13.46 11.73 0.60
N PHE A 151 -13.78 11.04 -0.46
CA PHE A 151 -15.16 10.78 -0.87
C PHE A 151 -15.30 9.31 -1.23
N MET A 152 -16.49 8.80 -1.10
CA MET A 152 -16.85 7.45 -1.53
C MET A 152 -17.84 7.56 -2.67
N LEU A 153 -17.55 6.84 -3.76
CA LEU A 153 -18.48 6.70 -4.86
C LEU A 153 -19.26 5.40 -4.67
N MET A 154 -20.55 5.52 -4.47
CA MET A 154 -21.44 4.37 -4.36
C MET A 154 -22.12 4.11 -5.72
N VAL A 155 -21.85 2.92 -6.26
CA VAL A 155 -22.49 2.46 -7.51
C VAL A 155 -23.66 1.57 -7.12
N LEU A 156 -24.87 2.06 -7.30
CA LEU A 156 -26.09 1.34 -7.01
C LEU A 156 -26.67 0.77 -8.30
N LYS A 157 -26.94 -0.53 -8.29
CA LYS A 157 -27.63 -1.19 -9.39
C LYS A 157 -29.14 -0.90 -9.29
N ASP A 158 -29.74 -0.49 -10.40
CA ASP A 158 -31.19 -0.23 -10.51
C ASP A 158 -31.70 0.81 -9.49
N SER A 159 -30.92 1.85 -9.23
CA SER A 159 -31.28 2.92 -8.30
C SER A 159 -32.15 4.00 -8.99
N PRO A 160 -33.22 4.47 -8.33
CA PRO A 160 -33.97 5.61 -8.83
C PRO A 160 -33.23 6.95 -8.75
N LEU A 161 -32.05 6.95 -8.13
CA LEU A 161 -31.17 8.13 -7.99
C LEU A 161 -30.12 8.23 -9.09
N GLY A 162 -30.12 7.34 -10.07
CA GLY A 162 -29.16 7.30 -11.19
C GLY A 162 -28.16 6.19 -11.06
#